data_74a83257dfb329b725d9947e4fe2547b
#
_entry.id   74a83257dfb329b725d9947e4fe2547b
#
_cell.length_a   1.000
_cell.length_b   1.000
_cell.length_c   1.000
_cell.angle_alpha   90.00
_cell.angle_beta   90.00
_cell.angle_gamma   90.00
#
_symmetry.space_group_name_H-M   'P 1'
#
loop_
_entity.id
_entity.type
_entity.pdbx_description
1 polymer ?
#
loop_
_entity_poly.entity_id
_entity_poly.type
_entity_poly.pdbx_seq_one_letter_code
_entity_poly.pdbx_strand_id
1 'polypeptide(L)'
;MSLHTPLHESHLAAGAKMVDFSGWEMPIHYGSQIEEHHAVRRAAGMFDVSHMCALDLVGPASRDYLRHLLANDVAKLTVPGKALYSCMLDETGGVIDDLIVYFFSPERYRIVVNAGTTDKDIAWMRGVLSGFDAALKVRRRGNDAVAMIAGQGSDVHERRHTGIDAVAMIAVQGPKARERFWTAFPEHRSASEPLGVFQAVESASASGDWLIARTGYTGEDGFEITVPADDATRTWGKLLAAGVKPCGLGARDTLRLEAGMNLYGQDMDEDISPYEAGLKWTVDLKDATRDFIGKSALATRRLDVQFAGLLLLDRGVLRAHQKVITPQGEGETTSGSFSPSLNQSIALARLPLNIAIGDEVEVEIRDKRLRARVVKPVFVRNGKNLI
;
A
#
# COMPACT_ATOMS: atom_id res chain seq x y z
N MET A 1 23.47 -5.78 7.02
CA MET A 1 22.59 -6.58 7.90
C MET A 1 21.16 -6.34 7.42
N SER A 2 20.37 -7.40 7.30
CA SER A 2 18.97 -7.26 6.95
C SER A 2 18.17 -6.55 8.06
N LEU A 3 17.15 -5.81 7.71
CA LEU A 3 16.20 -5.23 8.65
C LEU A 3 15.20 -6.30 9.08
N HIS A 4 14.80 -6.28 10.34
CA HIS A 4 13.86 -7.22 10.92
C HIS A 4 12.67 -6.48 11.52
N THR A 5 11.46 -6.94 11.23
CA THR A 5 10.24 -6.45 11.87
C THR A 5 10.11 -6.97 13.30
N PRO A 6 9.24 -6.39 14.15
CA PRO A 6 8.95 -6.92 15.47
C PRO A 6 8.40 -8.36 15.48
N LEU A 7 7.93 -8.87 14.33
CA LEU A 7 7.35 -10.20 14.15
C LEU A 7 8.33 -11.23 13.55
N HIS A 8 9.56 -10.84 13.25
CA HIS A 8 10.56 -11.71 12.60
C HIS A 8 10.68 -13.09 13.24
N GLU A 9 10.90 -13.14 14.57
CA GLU A 9 11.01 -14.41 15.30
C GLU A 9 9.70 -15.23 15.26
N SER A 10 8.56 -14.55 15.22
CA SER A 10 7.26 -15.23 15.09
C SER A 10 7.12 -15.91 13.72
N HIS A 11 7.68 -15.31 12.66
CA HIS A 11 7.69 -15.90 11.33
C HIS A 11 8.59 -17.13 11.26
N LEU A 12 9.80 -17.03 11.81
CA LEU A 12 10.72 -18.18 11.89
C LEU A 12 10.11 -19.34 12.67
N ALA A 13 9.53 -19.07 13.85
CA ALA A 13 8.87 -20.07 14.67
C ALA A 13 7.66 -20.72 13.96
N ALA A 14 6.98 -20.00 13.08
CA ALA A 14 5.88 -20.51 12.25
C ALA A 14 6.36 -21.27 11.00
N GLY A 15 7.67 -21.44 10.79
CA GLY A 15 8.24 -22.12 9.64
C GLY A 15 8.08 -21.36 8.31
N ALA A 16 8.01 -20.04 8.36
CA ALA A 16 7.93 -19.22 7.18
C ALA A 16 9.20 -19.33 6.32
N LYS A 17 9.03 -19.34 5.00
CA LYS A 17 10.14 -19.14 4.09
C LYS A 17 10.43 -17.65 3.98
N MET A 18 11.58 -17.22 4.49
CA MET A 18 11.99 -15.82 4.50
C MET A 18 12.73 -15.45 3.20
N VAL A 19 12.56 -14.19 2.77
CA VAL A 19 13.24 -13.59 1.61
C VAL A 19 13.60 -12.14 1.91
N ASP A 20 14.59 -11.61 1.19
CA ASP A 20 14.81 -10.16 1.16
C ASP A 20 13.67 -9.47 0.41
N PHE A 21 13.14 -8.42 1.02
CA PHE A 21 12.17 -7.52 0.42
C PHE A 21 12.52 -6.08 0.80
N SER A 22 13.12 -5.36 -0.14
CA SER A 22 13.58 -3.98 0.08
C SER A 22 14.47 -3.82 1.32
N GLY A 23 15.39 -4.76 1.53
CA GLY A 23 16.32 -4.78 2.67
C GLY A 23 15.74 -5.36 3.96
N TRP A 24 14.47 -5.75 3.98
CA TRP A 24 13.81 -6.41 5.10
C TRP A 24 13.74 -7.92 4.89
N GLU A 25 14.01 -8.71 5.93
CA GLU A 25 13.80 -10.16 5.91
C GLU A 25 12.33 -10.46 6.21
N MET A 26 11.56 -10.83 5.16
CA MET A 26 10.11 -10.95 5.19
C MET A 26 9.63 -12.35 4.78
N PRO A 27 8.49 -12.83 5.32
CA PRO A 27 7.91 -14.12 4.92
C PRO A 27 7.34 -14.05 3.50
N ILE A 28 7.84 -14.89 2.58
CA ILE A 28 7.25 -15.04 1.25
C ILE A 28 6.01 -15.94 1.29
N HIS A 29 6.03 -16.99 2.11
CA HIS A 29 4.90 -17.88 2.40
C HIS A 29 5.15 -18.74 3.67
N TYR A 30 4.08 -19.33 4.21
CA TYR A 30 4.07 -20.28 5.34
C TYR A 30 3.71 -21.71 4.89
N GLY A 31 4.11 -22.07 3.68
CA GLY A 31 3.88 -23.38 3.08
C GLY A 31 3.35 -23.26 1.65
N SER A 32 2.16 -22.70 1.45
CA SER A 32 1.56 -22.58 0.13
C SER A 32 0.97 -21.18 -0.10
N GLN A 33 1.60 -20.42 -0.99
CA GLN A 33 1.10 -19.12 -1.45
C GLN A 33 -0.35 -19.17 -1.96
N ILE A 34 -0.74 -20.25 -2.66
CA ILE A 34 -2.09 -20.43 -3.21
C ILE A 34 -3.11 -20.64 -2.09
N GLU A 35 -2.78 -21.47 -1.10
CA GLU A 35 -3.65 -21.71 0.05
C GLU A 35 -3.83 -20.46 0.91
N GLU A 36 -2.76 -19.69 1.09
CA GLU A 36 -2.78 -18.41 1.80
C GLU A 36 -3.65 -17.38 1.05
N HIS A 37 -3.51 -17.29 -0.27
CA HIS A 37 -4.39 -16.46 -1.11
C HIS A 37 -5.86 -16.84 -0.91
N HIS A 38 -6.18 -18.14 -1.00
CA HIS A 38 -7.55 -18.60 -0.81
C HIS A 38 -8.07 -18.41 0.63
N ALA A 39 -7.19 -18.46 1.65
CA ALA A 39 -7.59 -18.18 3.02
C ALA A 39 -8.10 -16.73 3.17
N VAL A 40 -7.42 -15.78 2.52
CA VAL A 40 -7.86 -14.38 2.47
C VAL A 40 -9.20 -14.25 1.73
N ARG A 41 -9.33 -14.84 0.53
CA ARG A 41 -10.55 -14.74 -0.28
C ARG A 41 -11.78 -15.38 0.37
N ARG A 42 -11.60 -16.47 1.15
CA ARG A 42 -12.71 -17.29 1.68
C ARG A 42 -13.00 -17.08 3.16
N ALA A 43 -12.02 -16.56 3.92
CA ALA A 43 -12.13 -16.43 5.37
C ALA A 43 -11.40 -15.20 5.90
N ALA A 44 -10.19 -15.38 6.42
CA ALA A 44 -9.35 -14.29 6.90
C ALA A 44 -7.88 -14.70 6.89
N GLY A 45 -7.03 -13.84 6.34
CA GLY A 45 -5.59 -13.92 6.42
C GLY A 45 -4.99 -12.68 7.06
N MET A 46 -3.79 -12.80 7.63
CA MET A 46 -3.03 -11.67 8.16
C MET A 46 -1.64 -11.61 7.55
N PHE A 47 -1.17 -10.39 7.40
CA PHE A 47 0.15 -10.08 6.85
C PHE A 47 0.90 -9.19 7.82
N ASP A 48 2.16 -9.48 8.04
CA ASP A 48 3.08 -8.50 8.61
C ASP A 48 3.38 -7.43 7.55
N VAL A 49 3.02 -6.21 7.85
CA VAL A 49 3.32 -5.02 7.02
C VAL A 49 4.13 -3.98 7.80
N SER A 50 4.83 -4.43 8.85
CA SER A 50 5.63 -3.56 9.73
C SER A 50 6.88 -2.98 9.05
N HIS A 51 7.24 -3.47 7.87
CA HIS A 51 8.28 -2.87 7.02
C HIS A 51 7.87 -1.52 6.42
N MET A 52 6.56 -1.24 6.30
CA MET A 52 6.06 0.08 5.88
C MET A 52 6.34 1.14 6.95
N CYS A 53 6.50 2.39 6.52
CA CYS A 53 6.85 3.48 7.43
C CYS A 53 5.65 4.36 7.79
N ALA A 54 5.39 4.52 9.09
CA ALA A 54 4.42 5.46 9.60
C ALA A 54 5.10 6.76 10.04
N LEU A 55 4.51 7.88 9.64
CA LEU A 55 4.97 9.23 9.91
C LEU A 55 3.86 10.03 10.57
N ASP A 56 4.12 10.70 11.69
CA ASP A 56 3.19 11.66 12.28
C ASP A 56 3.58 13.06 11.85
N LEU A 57 2.65 13.79 11.26
CA LEU A 57 2.78 15.21 10.94
C LEU A 57 1.95 16.03 11.93
N VAL A 58 2.59 17.00 12.60
CA VAL A 58 1.95 17.81 13.65
C VAL A 58 2.37 19.26 13.51
N GLY A 59 1.43 20.18 13.62
CA GLY A 59 1.67 21.62 13.64
C GLY A 59 0.59 22.42 12.89
N PRO A 60 0.52 23.72 13.10
CA PRO A 60 -0.54 24.56 12.56
C PRO A 60 -0.58 24.61 11.02
N ALA A 61 0.57 24.43 10.35
CA ALA A 61 0.65 24.41 8.89
C ALA A 61 0.55 23.01 8.27
N SER A 62 0.20 21.96 9.04
CA SER A 62 0.16 20.57 8.55
C SER A 62 -0.76 20.37 7.37
N ARG A 63 -1.95 20.99 7.37
CA ARG A 63 -2.90 20.92 6.24
C ARG A 63 -2.34 21.58 4.99
N ASP A 64 -1.78 22.78 5.09
CA ASP A 64 -1.27 23.52 3.94
C ASP A 64 -0.05 22.83 3.35
N TYR A 65 0.83 22.30 4.22
CA TYR A 65 1.95 21.46 3.81
C TYR A 65 1.49 20.26 2.97
N LEU A 66 0.52 19.48 3.45
CA LEU A 66 0.02 18.29 2.70
C LEU A 66 -0.72 18.69 1.43
N ARG A 67 -1.41 19.83 1.41
CA ARG A 67 -2.04 20.36 0.20
C ARG A 67 -1.04 20.75 -0.88
N HIS A 68 0.16 21.15 -0.48
CA HIS A 68 1.26 21.46 -1.39
C HIS A 68 2.04 20.21 -1.80
N LEU A 69 2.26 19.27 -0.88
CA LEU A 69 3.07 18.07 -1.10
C LEU A 69 2.38 17.04 -2.00
N LEU A 70 1.06 16.86 -1.86
CA LEU A 70 0.32 15.72 -2.41
C LEU A 70 -0.52 16.08 -3.63
N ALA A 71 -0.65 15.16 -4.58
CA ALA A 71 -1.51 15.33 -5.75
C ALA A 71 -3.00 15.39 -5.38
N ASN A 72 -3.44 14.61 -4.39
CA ASN A 72 -4.81 14.65 -3.89
C ASN A 72 -4.97 15.76 -2.83
N ASP A 73 -6.15 16.33 -2.70
CA ASP A 73 -6.39 17.41 -1.74
C ASP A 73 -6.88 16.89 -0.39
N VAL A 74 -6.03 17.00 0.63
CA VAL A 74 -6.37 16.64 2.02
C VAL A 74 -7.43 17.56 2.65
N ALA A 75 -7.77 18.68 2.03
CA ALA A 75 -8.88 19.54 2.47
C ALA A 75 -10.24 18.81 2.43
N LYS A 76 -10.37 17.72 1.66
CA LYS A 76 -11.54 16.82 1.67
C LYS A 76 -11.72 16.10 3.01
N LEU A 77 -10.65 15.97 3.79
CA LEU A 77 -10.65 15.29 5.08
C LEU A 77 -11.14 16.26 6.15
N THR A 78 -12.42 16.15 6.51
CA THR A 78 -13.09 17.05 7.47
C THR A 78 -13.57 16.32 8.72
N VAL A 79 -13.56 14.97 8.71
CA VAL A 79 -14.03 14.14 9.81
C VAL A 79 -12.83 13.34 10.36
N PRO A 80 -12.52 13.44 11.66
CA PRO A 80 -11.45 12.64 12.29
C PRO A 80 -11.57 11.15 11.96
N GLY A 81 -10.44 10.52 11.69
CA GLY A 81 -10.36 9.13 11.27
C GLY A 81 -10.51 8.90 9.76
N LYS A 82 -10.98 9.87 8.97
CA LYS A 82 -11.00 9.71 7.51
C LYS A 82 -9.60 9.60 6.94
N ALA A 83 -9.45 8.73 5.93
CA ALA A 83 -8.20 8.52 5.21
C ALA A 83 -8.32 8.90 3.73
N LEU A 84 -7.18 9.22 3.13
CA LEU A 84 -7.01 9.59 1.74
C LEU A 84 -5.81 8.85 1.16
N TYR A 85 -5.99 8.24 -0.01
CA TYR A 85 -4.88 7.73 -0.82
C TYR A 85 -4.45 8.80 -1.81
N SER A 86 -3.14 9.00 -1.97
CA SER A 86 -2.57 10.00 -2.86
C SER A 86 -1.23 9.55 -3.43
N CYS A 87 -0.91 10.05 -4.61
CA CYS A 87 0.48 10.08 -5.08
C CYS A 87 1.19 11.32 -4.48
N MET A 88 2.46 11.16 -4.15
CA MET A 88 3.44 12.19 -3.92
C MET A 88 4.29 12.32 -5.18
N LEU A 89 4.41 13.52 -5.72
CA LEU A 89 5.03 13.76 -7.03
C LEU A 89 6.32 14.56 -6.90
N ASP A 90 7.19 14.43 -7.89
CA ASP A 90 8.25 15.38 -8.16
C ASP A 90 7.76 16.55 -9.02
N GLU A 91 8.64 17.52 -9.30
CA GLU A 91 8.33 18.70 -10.10
C GLU A 91 8.02 18.37 -11.57
N THR A 92 8.46 17.21 -12.07
CA THR A 92 8.21 16.73 -13.44
C THR A 92 6.87 15.99 -13.56
N GLY A 93 6.19 15.75 -12.43
CA GLY A 93 4.92 15.03 -12.34
C GLY A 93 5.05 13.51 -12.30
N GLY A 94 6.27 12.98 -12.09
CA GLY A 94 6.54 11.58 -11.82
C GLY A 94 6.15 11.20 -10.39
N VAL A 95 5.83 9.93 -10.16
CA VAL A 95 5.40 9.45 -8.85
C VAL A 95 6.60 9.08 -7.99
N ILE A 96 6.89 9.88 -6.95
CA ILE A 96 7.91 9.55 -5.95
C ILE A 96 7.49 8.37 -5.09
N ASP A 97 6.23 8.39 -4.62
CA ASP A 97 5.59 7.29 -3.89
C ASP A 97 4.07 7.42 -3.91
N ASP A 98 3.37 6.33 -3.58
CA ASP A 98 1.96 6.30 -3.24
C ASP A 98 1.77 6.04 -1.75
N LEU A 99 0.84 6.76 -1.13
CA LEU A 99 0.71 6.78 0.32
C LEU A 99 -0.72 6.95 0.79
N ILE A 100 -0.95 6.61 2.07
CA ILE A 100 -2.22 6.86 2.75
C ILE A 100 -2.00 7.92 3.82
N VAL A 101 -2.92 8.90 3.87
CA VAL A 101 -2.98 9.95 4.91
C VAL A 101 -4.21 9.74 5.75
N TYR A 102 -4.05 9.62 7.06
CA TYR A 102 -5.12 9.59 8.06
C TYR A 102 -5.25 10.95 8.71
N PHE A 103 -6.46 11.49 8.75
CA PHE A 103 -6.76 12.79 9.33
C PHE A 103 -7.28 12.66 10.76
N PHE A 104 -6.69 13.37 11.71
CA PHE A 104 -7.20 13.46 13.08
C PHE A 104 -7.66 14.88 13.44
N SER A 105 -6.93 15.89 12.98
CA SER A 105 -7.29 17.29 13.08
C SER A 105 -6.58 18.08 11.96
N PRO A 106 -6.92 19.37 11.74
CA PRO A 106 -6.17 20.22 10.79
C PRO A 106 -4.67 20.30 11.06
N GLU A 107 -4.27 20.06 12.31
CA GLU A 107 -2.89 20.15 12.79
C GLU A 107 -2.25 18.77 13.05
N ARG A 108 -2.98 17.66 12.78
CA ARG A 108 -2.47 16.31 13.08
C ARG A 108 -2.90 15.29 12.05
N TYR A 109 -1.92 14.67 11.40
CA TYR A 109 -2.08 13.60 10.41
C TYR A 109 -1.13 12.46 10.69
N ARG A 110 -1.50 11.25 10.26
CA ARG A 110 -0.57 10.14 10.10
C ARG A 110 -0.46 9.79 8.62
N ILE A 111 0.76 9.56 8.15
CA ILE A 111 1.08 9.19 6.78
C ILE A 111 1.71 7.80 6.85
N VAL A 112 1.34 6.91 5.93
CA VAL A 112 1.98 5.60 5.76
C VAL A 112 2.52 5.52 4.35
N VAL A 113 3.84 5.30 4.23
CA VAL A 113 4.60 5.21 2.98
C VAL A 113 5.16 3.82 2.77
N ASN A 114 5.56 3.51 1.53
CA ASN A 114 6.13 2.22 1.17
C ASN A 114 7.52 2.00 1.80
N ALA A 115 7.88 0.73 2.01
CA ALA A 115 9.12 0.35 2.67
C ALA A 115 10.36 0.71 1.84
N GLY A 116 10.32 0.42 0.54
CA GLY A 116 11.46 0.60 -0.37
C GLY A 116 11.77 2.06 -0.70
N THR A 117 10.81 2.96 -0.52
CA THR A 117 10.92 4.40 -0.82
C THR A 117 11.16 5.25 0.42
N THR A 118 11.11 4.65 1.62
CA THR A 118 11.08 5.38 2.90
C THR A 118 12.15 6.46 3.03
N ASP A 119 13.40 6.19 2.70
CA ASP A 119 14.51 7.15 2.86
C ASP A 119 14.34 8.33 1.92
N LYS A 120 13.97 8.05 0.67
CA LYS A 120 13.68 9.05 -0.35
C LYS A 120 12.47 9.90 0.05
N ASP A 121 11.40 9.27 0.51
CA ASP A 121 10.17 9.95 0.92
C ASP A 121 10.41 10.88 2.09
N ILE A 122 11.13 10.43 3.12
CA ILE A 122 11.47 11.26 4.28
C ILE A 122 12.36 12.44 3.86
N ALA A 123 13.33 12.24 2.99
CA ALA A 123 14.19 13.28 2.49
C ALA A 123 13.40 14.34 1.71
N TRP A 124 12.52 13.89 0.79
CA TRP A 124 11.64 14.76 0.02
C TRP A 124 10.69 15.55 0.92
N MET A 125 9.95 14.87 1.77
CA MET A 125 9.02 15.48 2.72
C MET A 125 9.68 16.54 3.60
N ARG A 126 10.88 16.27 4.09
CA ARG A 126 11.65 17.22 4.92
C ARG A 126 12.13 18.43 4.14
N GLY A 127 12.56 18.22 2.89
CA GLY A 127 12.94 19.33 2.01
C GLY A 127 11.79 20.31 1.82
N VAL A 128 10.60 19.79 1.51
CA VAL A 128 9.39 20.61 1.34
C VAL A 128 8.92 21.22 2.67
N LEU A 129 9.07 20.51 3.80
CA LEU A 129 8.59 20.93 5.11
C LEU A 129 9.28 22.20 5.61
N SER A 130 10.49 22.51 5.15
CA SER A 130 11.27 23.66 5.61
C SER A 130 10.57 25.01 5.48
N GLY A 131 9.53 25.10 4.64
CA GLY A 131 8.71 26.30 4.45
C GLY A 131 7.44 26.38 5.30
N PHE A 132 7.20 25.39 6.19
CA PHE A 132 5.94 25.25 6.91
C PHE A 132 6.16 25.09 8.42
N ASP A 133 5.29 25.71 9.22
CA ASP A 133 5.26 25.53 10.69
C ASP A 133 4.57 24.19 11.03
N ALA A 134 5.31 23.10 10.80
CA ALA A 134 4.90 21.73 11.12
C ALA A 134 6.13 20.86 11.38
N ALA A 135 5.95 19.74 12.06
CA ALA A 135 6.98 18.77 12.40
C ALA A 135 6.61 17.38 11.91
N LEU A 136 7.57 16.67 11.29
CA LEU A 136 7.44 15.31 10.82
C LEU A 136 8.21 14.37 11.74
N LYS A 137 7.48 13.47 12.44
CA LYS A 137 8.02 12.45 13.33
C LYS A 137 7.93 11.09 12.65
N VAL A 138 9.06 10.41 12.48
CA VAL A 138 9.14 9.04 11.94
C VAL A 138 8.92 8.04 13.07
N ARG A 139 8.00 7.08 12.89
CA ARG A 139 7.79 5.97 13.81
C ARG A 139 8.81 4.88 13.53
N ARG A 140 9.42 4.37 14.57
CA ARG A 140 10.45 3.33 14.49
C ARG A 140 9.83 1.98 14.11
N ARG A 141 10.51 1.22 13.23
CA ARG A 141 10.10 -0.09 12.72
C ARG A 141 11.16 -1.14 13.11
N GLY A 142 10.88 -1.99 14.09
CA GLY A 142 11.84 -3.04 14.49
C GLY A 142 13.26 -2.50 14.71
N ASN A 143 14.26 -3.03 14.00
CA ASN A 143 15.66 -2.60 14.04
C ASN A 143 16.03 -1.54 12.98
N ASP A 144 15.05 -0.80 12.46
CA ASP A 144 15.22 0.21 11.41
C ASP A 144 16.13 1.36 11.88
N ALA A 145 17.30 1.49 11.24
CA ALA A 145 18.27 2.54 11.53
C ALA A 145 17.80 3.95 11.09
N VAL A 146 16.96 4.02 10.05
CA VAL A 146 16.46 5.31 9.51
C VAL A 146 15.56 6.00 10.51
N ALA A 147 14.65 5.26 11.15
CA ALA A 147 13.81 5.81 12.19
C ALA A 147 14.62 6.30 13.41
N MET A 148 15.78 5.68 13.69
CA MET A 148 16.68 6.12 14.75
C MET A 148 17.35 7.45 14.40
N ILE A 149 17.78 7.65 13.15
CA ILE A 149 18.41 8.89 12.68
C ILE A 149 17.38 10.01 12.53
N ALA A 150 16.22 9.70 12.00
CA ALA A 150 15.15 10.65 11.75
C ALA A 150 14.52 11.24 13.02
N GLY A 151 14.62 10.54 14.15
CA GLY A 151 14.20 11.06 15.47
C GLY A 151 15.18 12.02 16.14
N GLN A 152 16.35 12.28 15.56
CA GLN A 152 17.33 13.25 16.05
C GLN A 152 17.04 14.66 15.47
N GLY A 153 15.85 15.18 15.69
CA GLY A 153 15.61 16.62 15.58
C GLY A 153 16.38 17.37 16.68
N SER A 154 16.71 18.65 16.44
CA SER A 154 17.62 19.49 17.17
C SER A 154 17.41 19.71 18.69
N ASP A 155 16.55 18.96 19.33
CA ASP A 155 16.39 18.93 20.79
C ASP A 155 16.94 17.62 21.35
N VAL A 156 18.30 17.54 21.36
CA VAL A 156 19.04 16.50 22.08
C VAL A 156 19.05 16.85 23.57
N HIS A 157 17.95 16.59 24.25
CA HIS A 157 18.01 16.23 25.64
C HIS A 157 17.60 14.77 25.77
N GLU A 158 18.61 13.95 26.08
CA GLU A 158 18.56 12.53 26.45
C GLU A 158 17.18 12.08 26.99
N ARG A 159 16.26 11.68 26.11
CA ARG A 159 15.29 10.67 26.49
C ARG A 159 15.80 9.35 25.94
N ARG A 160 16.30 8.50 26.81
CA ARG A 160 16.43 7.07 26.52
C ARG A 160 15.14 6.67 25.82
N HIS A 161 15.24 6.27 24.53
CA HIS A 161 14.08 5.85 23.75
C HIS A 161 13.48 4.60 24.41
N THR A 162 12.56 4.82 25.33
CA THR A 162 11.62 3.78 25.77
C THR A 162 10.79 3.38 24.56
N GLY A 163 10.46 2.11 24.37
CA GLY A 163 9.83 1.49 23.18
C GLY A 163 8.52 2.11 22.65
N ILE A 164 8.10 3.24 23.20
CA ILE A 164 6.84 3.98 22.90
C ILE A 164 6.76 4.49 21.45
N ASP A 165 7.90 4.70 20.77
CA ASP A 165 7.93 5.21 19.40
C ASP A 165 8.02 4.11 18.35
N ALA A 166 8.27 2.86 18.75
CA ALA A 166 8.33 1.73 17.84
C ALA A 166 6.94 1.13 17.63
N VAL A 167 6.61 0.85 16.36
CA VAL A 167 5.32 0.28 15.99
C VAL A 167 5.49 -0.97 15.14
N ALA A 168 4.48 -1.84 15.21
CA ALA A 168 4.23 -2.92 14.26
C ALA A 168 2.92 -2.64 13.52
N MET A 169 2.86 -3.07 12.27
CA MET A 169 1.65 -2.99 11.45
C MET A 169 1.24 -4.38 10.97
N ILE A 170 -0.01 -4.74 11.20
CA ILE A 170 -0.59 -6.04 10.83
C ILE A 170 -1.83 -5.78 9.99
N ALA A 171 -1.89 -6.31 8.77
CA ALA A 171 -3.08 -6.30 7.96
C ALA A 171 -3.88 -7.60 8.18
N VAL A 172 -5.17 -7.50 8.51
CA VAL A 172 -6.10 -8.63 8.68
C VAL A 172 -7.20 -8.47 7.63
N GLN A 173 -7.22 -9.34 6.63
CA GLN A 173 -7.99 -9.16 5.41
C GLN A 173 -8.84 -10.40 5.09
N GLY A 174 -10.03 -10.19 4.54
CA GLY A 174 -10.94 -11.24 4.09
C GLY A 174 -12.38 -11.07 4.60
N PRO A 175 -13.36 -11.82 4.08
CA PRO A 175 -14.78 -11.66 4.42
C PRO A 175 -15.10 -11.90 5.90
N LYS A 176 -14.25 -12.61 6.65
CA LYS A 176 -14.38 -12.85 8.10
C LYS A 176 -13.32 -12.10 8.92
N ALA A 177 -12.54 -11.22 8.31
CA ALA A 177 -11.41 -10.56 8.96
C ALA A 177 -11.84 -9.71 10.16
N ARG A 178 -12.86 -8.87 9.99
CA ARG A 178 -13.36 -7.98 11.06
C ARG A 178 -13.95 -8.78 12.23
N GLU A 179 -14.74 -9.80 11.94
CA GLU A 179 -15.34 -10.68 12.95
C GLU A 179 -14.25 -11.38 13.79
N ARG A 180 -13.24 -11.95 13.13
CA ARG A 180 -12.12 -12.63 13.80
C ARG A 180 -11.24 -11.67 14.58
N PHE A 181 -11.05 -10.45 14.08
CA PHE A 181 -10.38 -9.39 14.83
C PHE A 181 -11.14 -9.08 16.12
N TRP A 182 -12.45 -8.92 16.08
CA TRP A 182 -13.26 -8.66 17.28
C TRP A 182 -13.36 -9.87 18.22
N THR A 183 -13.21 -11.09 17.72
CA THR A 183 -13.05 -12.29 18.55
C THR A 183 -11.74 -12.26 19.33
N ALA A 184 -10.63 -11.84 18.68
CA ALA A 184 -9.32 -11.71 19.31
C ALA A 184 -9.24 -10.52 20.27
N PHE A 185 -9.94 -9.42 19.96
CA PHE A 185 -9.88 -8.13 20.65
C PHE A 185 -11.29 -7.51 20.78
N PRO A 186 -12.15 -8.10 21.63
CA PRO A 186 -13.52 -7.61 21.82
C PRO A 186 -13.58 -6.18 22.37
N GLU A 187 -12.56 -5.75 23.11
CA GLU A 187 -12.40 -4.40 23.65
C GLU A 187 -12.35 -3.31 22.58
N HIS A 188 -11.87 -3.63 21.38
CA HIS A 188 -11.77 -2.68 20.26
C HIS A 188 -13.01 -2.69 19.36
N ARG A 189 -14.01 -3.57 19.60
CA ARG A 189 -15.16 -3.71 18.71
C ARG A 189 -16.01 -2.44 18.63
N SER A 190 -16.37 -1.86 19.78
CA SER A 190 -17.24 -0.68 19.83
C SER A 190 -16.67 0.52 19.07
N ALA A 191 -15.32 0.68 19.08
CA ALA A 191 -14.64 1.75 18.38
C ALA A 191 -14.50 1.48 16.88
N SER A 192 -14.27 0.22 16.47
CA SER A 192 -13.92 -0.13 15.09
C SER A 192 -15.09 -0.67 14.25
N GLU A 193 -16.18 -1.14 14.86
CA GLU A 193 -17.37 -1.65 14.14
C GLU A 193 -18.02 -0.59 13.22
N PRO A 194 -18.19 0.69 13.65
CA PRO A 194 -18.83 1.72 12.83
C PRO A 194 -17.94 2.27 11.71
N LEU A 195 -16.67 1.87 11.64
CA LEU A 195 -15.76 2.38 10.61
C LEU A 195 -16.25 2.04 9.19
N GLY A 196 -16.39 3.05 8.36
CA GLY A 196 -16.51 2.91 6.91
C GLY A 196 -15.15 2.61 6.26
N VAL A 197 -15.17 2.23 4.98
CA VAL A 197 -13.94 2.06 4.19
C VAL A 197 -13.17 3.38 4.13
N PHE A 198 -11.84 3.33 4.22
CA PHE A 198 -10.95 4.49 4.37
C PHE A 198 -11.29 5.33 5.62
N GLN A 199 -11.56 4.63 6.73
CA GLN A 199 -11.67 5.25 8.06
C GLN A 199 -10.81 4.51 9.07
N ALA A 200 -10.30 5.24 10.03
CA ALA A 200 -9.51 4.73 11.14
C ALA A 200 -9.98 5.29 12.48
N VAL A 201 -9.64 4.62 13.55
CA VAL A 201 -9.86 5.08 14.92
C VAL A 201 -8.61 4.80 15.75
N GLU A 202 -8.25 5.76 16.60
CA GLU A 202 -7.30 5.51 17.68
C GLU A 202 -8.07 4.85 18.83
N SER A 203 -7.54 3.74 19.33
CA SER A 203 -8.18 2.97 20.40
C SER A 203 -7.15 2.66 21.48
N ALA A 204 -7.41 3.13 22.69
CA ALA A 204 -6.52 2.94 23.82
C ALA A 204 -6.37 1.46 24.19
N SER A 205 -5.15 1.05 24.51
CA SER A 205 -4.84 -0.24 25.12
C SER A 205 -3.91 -0.06 26.32
N ALA A 206 -3.70 -1.12 27.09
CA ALA A 206 -2.82 -1.07 28.28
C ALA A 206 -1.36 -0.75 27.93
N SER A 207 -0.93 -1.03 26.69
CA SER A 207 0.45 -0.85 26.20
C SER A 207 0.64 0.40 25.36
N GLY A 208 -0.42 1.16 25.09
CA GLY A 208 -0.41 2.35 24.25
C GLY A 208 -1.56 2.36 23.25
N ASP A 209 -1.66 3.42 22.46
CA ASP A 209 -2.75 3.59 21.52
C ASP A 209 -2.54 2.75 20.25
N TRP A 210 -3.59 2.04 19.87
CA TRP A 210 -3.68 1.37 18.58
C TRP A 210 -4.32 2.28 17.54
N LEU A 211 -3.86 2.22 16.30
CA LEU A 211 -4.61 2.73 15.17
C LEU A 211 -5.24 1.55 14.43
N ILE A 212 -6.57 1.53 14.35
CA ILE A 212 -7.33 0.51 13.64
C ILE A 212 -7.95 1.17 12.42
N ALA A 213 -7.47 0.84 11.22
CA ALA A 213 -7.91 1.41 9.97
C ALA A 213 -8.66 0.38 9.14
N ARG A 214 -9.86 0.72 8.62
CA ARG A 214 -10.57 -0.11 7.64
C ARG A 214 -10.05 0.18 6.24
N THR A 215 -8.83 -0.28 6.00
CA THR A 215 -8.06 -0.19 4.77
C THR A 215 -7.46 -1.55 4.45
N GLY A 216 -6.81 -1.70 3.30
CA GLY A 216 -6.15 -2.94 2.90
C GLY A 216 -5.70 -2.93 1.46
N TYR A 217 -4.93 -3.95 1.10
CA TYR A 217 -4.25 -4.10 -0.19
C TYR A 217 -4.61 -5.42 -0.89
N THR A 218 -5.82 -5.93 -0.67
CA THR A 218 -6.23 -7.26 -1.15
C THR A 218 -7.51 -7.27 -1.97
N GLY A 219 -8.25 -6.16 -1.96
CA GLY A 219 -9.59 -6.09 -2.53
C GLY A 219 -10.68 -6.76 -1.67
N GLU A 220 -10.32 -7.25 -0.47
CA GLU A 220 -11.26 -7.74 0.54
C GLU A 220 -11.45 -6.71 1.66
N ASP A 221 -12.50 -6.90 2.47
CA ASP A 221 -12.72 -6.11 3.69
C ASP A 221 -11.73 -6.53 4.80
N GLY A 222 -11.46 -5.64 5.72
CA GLY A 222 -10.58 -5.94 6.85
C GLY A 222 -10.07 -4.71 7.55
N PHE A 223 -8.98 -4.90 8.31
CA PHE A 223 -8.30 -3.84 9.02
C PHE A 223 -6.79 -3.89 8.74
N GLU A 224 -6.16 -2.72 8.74
CA GLU A 224 -4.74 -2.53 8.97
C GLU A 224 -4.58 -1.93 10.36
N ILE A 225 -3.80 -2.61 11.20
CA ILE A 225 -3.70 -2.32 12.63
C ILE A 225 -2.28 -1.90 12.92
N THR A 226 -2.09 -0.69 13.46
CA THR A 226 -0.81 -0.26 14.01
C THR A 226 -0.85 -0.42 15.53
N VAL A 227 0.11 -1.13 16.08
CA VAL A 227 0.23 -1.40 17.51
C VAL A 227 1.62 -1.04 18.02
N PRO A 228 1.85 -0.79 19.32
CA PRO A 228 3.19 -0.74 19.88
C PRO A 228 3.99 -2.01 19.53
N ALA A 229 5.26 -1.86 19.19
CA ALA A 229 6.10 -2.98 18.75
C ALA A 229 6.15 -4.13 19.77
N ASP A 230 6.15 -3.80 21.07
CA ASP A 230 6.17 -4.77 22.17
C ASP A 230 4.89 -5.62 22.24
N ASP A 231 3.80 -5.14 21.63
CA ASP A 231 2.52 -5.87 21.53
C ASP A 231 2.43 -6.78 20.30
N ALA A 232 3.35 -6.65 19.34
CA ALA A 232 3.25 -7.30 18.03
C ALA A 232 3.06 -8.83 18.14
N THR A 233 3.95 -9.51 18.88
CA THR A 233 3.92 -10.97 19.03
C THR A 233 2.63 -11.43 19.72
N ARG A 234 2.19 -10.71 20.77
CA ARG A 234 0.93 -11.01 21.46
C ARG A 234 -0.28 -10.83 20.54
N THR A 235 -0.29 -9.74 19.76
CA THR A 235 -1.36 -9.45 18.80
C THR A 235 -1.43 -10.52 17.72
N TRP A 236 -0.31 -10.89 17.14
CA TRP A 236 -0.20 -11.97 16.15
C TRP A 236 -0.72 -13.30 16.69
N GLY A 237 -0.29 -13.69 17.90
CA GLY A 237 -0.73 -14.92 18.55
C GLY A 237 -2.24 -14.97 18.84
N LYS A 238 -2.86 -13.86 19.27
CA LYS A 238 -4.31 -13.78 19.46
C LYS A 238 -5.09 -13.89 18.16
N LEU A 239 -4.61 -13.28 17.08
CA LEU A 239 -5.20 -13.40 15.74
C LEU A 239 -5.12 -14.85 15.22
N LEU A 240 -3.98 -15.53 15.41
CA LEU A 240 -3.82 -16.96 15.11
C LEU A 240 -4.85 -17.80 15.87
N ALA A 241 -4.97 -17.57 17.17
CA ALA A 241 -5.95 -18.28 18.04
C ALA A 241 -7.41 -18.03 17.60
N ALA A 242 -7.71 -16.84 17.07
CA ALA A 242 -9.00 -16.52 16.46
C ALA A 242 -9.20 -17.11 15.06
N GLY A 243 -8.22 -17.88 14.56
CA GLY A 243 -8.28 -18.60 13.29
C GLY A 243 -7.94 -17.72 12.06
N VAL A 244 -7.28 -16.59 12.23
CA VAL A 244 -6.73 -15.82 11.10
C VAL A 244 -5.47 -16.53 10.60
N LYS A 245 -5.39 -16.80 9.30
CA LYS A 245 -4.27 -17.52 8.67
C LYS A 245 -3.08 -16.59 8.46
N PRO A 246 -1.84 -16.94 8.84
CA PRO A 246 -0.67 -16.18 8.44
C PRO A 246 -0.47 -16.30 6.92
N CYS A 247 -0.16 -15.19 6.27
CA CYS A 247 0.02 -15.10 4.82
C CYS A 247 1.27 -14.28 4.52
N GLY A 248 2.06 -14.73 3.54
CA GLY A 248 3.28 -14.06 3.13
C GLY A 248 3.11 -13.15 1.92
N LEU A 249 4.23 -12.53 1.52
CA LEU A 249 4.29 -11.57 0.40
C LEU A 249 3.81 -12.18 -0.93
N GLY A 250 4.01 -13.49 -1.13
CA GLY A 250 3.55 -14.15 -2.35
C GLY A 250 2.02 -14.13 -2.50
N ALA A 251 1.28 -14.38 -1.43
CA ALA A 251 -0.17 -14.24 -1.42
C ALA A 251 -0.60 -12.75 -1.50
N ARG A 252 0.11 -11.85 -0.81
CA ARG A 252 -0.15 -10.40 -0.88
C ARG A 252 -0.05 -9.88 -2.32
N ASP A 253 0.96 -10.30 -3.09
CA ASP A 253 1.16 -9.86 -4.46
C ASP A 253 0.06 -10.38 -5.41
N THR A 254 -0.32 -11.66 -5.33
CA THR A 254 -1.43 -12.17 -6.15
C THR A 254 -2.77 -11.52 -5.81
N LEU A 255 -3.02 -11.21 -4.53
CA LEU A 255 -4.26 -10.55 -4.07
C LEU A 255 -4.34 -9.10 -4.54
N ARG A 256 -3.26 -8.31 -4.40
CA ARG A 256 -3.24 -6.90 -4.83
C ARG A 256 -3.40 -6.80 -6.34
N LEU A 257 -2.74 -7.69 -7.10
CA LEU A 257 -2.83 -7.73 -8.56
C LEU A 257 -4.26 -8.04 -9.01
N GLU A 258 -4.92 -9.04 -8.42
CA GLU A 258 -6.33 -9.32 -8.68
C GLU A 258 -7.25 -8.13 -8.35
N ALA A 259 -6.93 -7.38 -7.31
CA ALA A 259 -7.66 -6.17 -6.93
C ALA A 259 -7.35 -4.95 -7.81
N GLY A 260 -6.37 -5.06 -8.72
CA GLY A 260 -5.92 -3.98 -9.59
C GLY A 260 -5.23 -2.85 -8.83
N MET A 261 -4.51 -3.18 -7.77
CA MET A 261 -3.75 -2.23 -6.96
C MET A 261 -2.29 -2.20 -7.41
N ASN A 262 -1.77 -1.00 -7.62
CA ASN A 262 -0.43 -0.78 -8.10
C ASN A 262 0.63 -1.21 -7.07
N LEU A 263 1.80 -1.59 -7.56
CA LEU A 263 3.01 -1.80 -6.77
C LEU A 263 4.06 -0.79 -7.23
N TYR A 264 4.50 0.06 -6.31
CA TYR A 264 5.56 1.03 -6.59
C TYR A 264 6.86 0.32 -7.03
N GLY A 265 7.54 0.90 -8.01
CA GLY A 265 8.72 0.31 -8.65
C GLY A 265 8.42 -0.72 -9.76
N GLN A 266 7.13 -1.06 -9.97
CA GLN A 266 6.68 -1.88 -11.11
C GLN A 266 5.61 -1.17 -11.95
N ASP A 267 4.52 -0.76 -11.32
CA ASP A 267 3.40 -0.13 -12.03
C ASP A 267 3.56 1.40 -12.14
N MET A 268 4.42 1.99 -11.32
CA MET A 268 4.78 3.41 -11.31
C MET A 268 6.11 3.65 -10.62
N ASP A 269 6.74 4.75 -10.99
CA ASP A 269 7.99 5.30 -10.44
C ASP A 269 8.09 6.79 -10.81
N GLU A 270 9.26 7.41 -10.66
CA GLU A 270 9.49 8.82 -10.94
C GLU A 270 9.36 9.19 -12.44
N ASP A 271 9.50 8.24 -13.36
CA ASP A 271 9.32 8.48 -14.79
C ASP A 271 7.83 8.42 -15.22
N ILE A 272 6.98 7.86 -14.37
CA ILE A 272 5.56 7.57 -14.65
C ILE A 272 4.65 8.53 -13.89
N SER A 273 3.73 9.19 -14.61
CA SER A 273 2.72 10.04 -13.97
C SER A 273 1.54 9.21 -13.41
N PRO A 274 0.76 9.79 -12.47
CA PRO A 274 -0.47 9.16 -12.00
C PRO A 274 -1.46 8.80 -13.12
N TYR A 275 -1.42 9.53 -14.23
CA TYR A 275 -2.31 9.29 -15.38
C TYR A 275 -1.95 7.99 -16.11
N GLU A 276 -0.65 7.75 -16.30
CA GLU A 276 -0.11 6.56 -16.97
C GLU A 276 -0.18 5.31 -16.08
N ALA A 277 -0.29 5.50 -14.76
CA ALA A 277 -0.44 4.45 -13.77
C ALA A 277 -1.92 4.13 -13.42
N GLY A 278 -2.90 4.73 -14.13
CA GLY A 278 -4.32 4.54 -13.83
C GLY A 278 -4.79 5.20 -12.53
N LEU A 279 -3.98 6.09 -11.96
CA LEU A 279 -4.22 6.79 -10.69
C LEU A 279 -4.71 8.23 -10.86
N LYS A 280 -5.26 8.59 -12.02
CA LYS A 280 -5.81 9.93 -12.30
C LYS A 280 -6.78 10.42 -11.21
N TRP A 281 -7.52 9.51 -10.59
CA TRP A 281 -8.48 9.80 -9.53
C TRP A 281 -7.82 10.31 -8.23
N THR A 282 -6.51 10.14 -8.06
CA THR A 282 -5.73 10.68 -6.94
C THR A 282 -5.26 12.12 -7.18
N VAL A 283 -5.43 12.66 -8.39
CA VAL A 283 -5.06 14.04 -8.73
C VAL A 283 -6.28 14.93 -8.61
N ASP A 284 -6.29 15.82 -7.61
CA ASP A 284 -7.41 16.76 -7.42
C ASP A 284 -7.08 18.14 -8.00
N LEU A 285 -7.81 18.51 -9.04
CA LEU A 285 -7.71 19.81 -9.72
C LEU A 285 -8.95 20.69 -9.50
N LYS A 286 -9.86 20.34 -8.56
CA LYS A 286 -11.12 21.08 -8.36
C LYS A 286 -10.88 22.48 -7.82
N ASP A 287 -9.96 22.65 -6.92
CA ASP A 287 -9.51 23.96 -6.45
C ASP A 287 -8.42 24.49 -7.39
N ALA A 288 -8.81 25.38 -8.29
CA ALA A 288 -7.89 25.98 -9.26
C ALA A 288 -6.80 26.84 -8.59
N THR A 289 -7.05 27.36 -7.39
CA THR A 289 -6.12 28.20 -6.64
C THR A 289 -5.09 27.38 -5.87
N ARG A 290 -5.37 26.09 -5.64
CA ARG A 290 -4.41 25.18 -5.00
C ARG A 290 -3.22 24.95 -5.93
N ASP A 291 -2.03 25.12 -5.40
CA ASP A 291 -0.81 24.67 -6.02
C ASP A 291 -0.23 23.48 -5.28
N PHE A 292 0.26 22.48 -6.03
CA PHE A 292 0.95 21.33 -5.49
C PHE A 292 2.10 20.91 -6.41
N ILE A 293 3.08 20.25 -5.85
CA ILE A 293 4.29 19.82 -6.58
C ILE A 293 3.88 18.91 -7.76
N GLY A 294 4.37 19.21 -8.96
CA GLY A 294 4.07 18.47 -10.18
C GLY A 294 2.81 18.92 -10.92
N LYS A 295 1.97 19.81 -10.36
CA LYS A 295 0.70 20.25 -10.99
C LYS A 295 0.89 20.81 -12.40
N SER A 296 1.86 21.73 -12.57
CA SER A 296 2.13 22.36 -13.87
C SER A 296 2.64 21.35 -14.92
N ALA A 297 3.48 20.44 -14.51
CA ALA A 297 3.98 19.36 -15.36
C ALA A 297 2.87 18.43 -15.80
N LEU A 298 1.98 18.02 -14.88
CA LEU A 298 0.80 17.20 -15.22
C LEU A 298 -0.14 17.88 -16.19
N ALA A 299 -0.30 19.21 -16.09
CA ALA A 299 -1.17 19.98 -16.99
C ALA A 299 -0.69 20.02 -18.44
N THR A 300 0.61 19.87 -18.66
CA THR A 300 1.25 19.91 -19.99
C THR A 300 1.68 18.53 -20.49
N ARG A 301 1.64 17.50 -19.64
CA ARG A 301 2.08 16.15 -19.99
C ARG A 301 1.17 15.55 -21.06
N ARG A 302 1.78 15.17 -22.18
CA ARG A 302 1.11 14.42 -23.22
C ARG A 302 0.96 12.97 -22.77
N LEU A 303 -0.25 12.46 -22.90
CA LEU A 303 -0.56 11.06 -22.60
C LEU A 303 -0.60 10.29 -23.93
N ASP A 304 0.28 9.34 -24.10
CA ASP A 304 0.34 8.47 -25.26
C ASP A 304 -0.08 7.02 -24.92
N VAL A 305 -0.29 6.74 -23.63
CA VAL A 305 -0.66 5.41 -23.13
C VAL A 305 -1.87 5.47 -22.19
N GLN A 306 -2.53 4.33 -22.06
CA GLN A 306 -3.58 4.06 -21.10
C GLN A 306 -3.22 2.87 -20.21
N PHE A 307 -3.70 2.85 -18.98
CA PHE A 307 -3.52 1.75 -18.04
C PHE A 307 -4.69 0.78 -18.14
N ALA A 308 -4.39 -0.51 -18.33
CA ALA A 308 -5.39 -1.55 -18.53
C ALA A 308 -5.02 -2.86 -17.83
N GLY A 309 -5.98 -3.76 -17.71
CA GLY A 309 -5.75 -5.15 -17.33
C GLY A 309 -5.62 -6.04 -18.57
N LEU A 310 -4.87 -7.12 -18.44
CA LEU A 310 -4.78 -8.19 -19.44
C LEU A 310 -5.16 -9.54 -18.82
N LEU A 311 -5.99 -10.29 -19.52
CA LEU A 311 -6.32 -11.67 -19.22
C LEU A 311 -5.72 -12.57 -20.30
N LEU A 312 -4.78 -13.44 -19.94
CA LEU A 312 -4.14 -14.36 -20.89
C LEU A 312 -5.13 -15.43 -21.35
N LEU A 313 -5.30 -15.58 -22.66
CA LEU A 313 -6.21 -16.57 -23.27
C LEU A 313 -5.51 -17.89 -23.53
N ASP A 314 -4.22 -17.85 -23.83
CA ASP A 314 -3.40 -19.03 -24.11
C ASP A 314 -2.69 -19.53 -22.84
N ARG A 315 -2.14 -20.74 -22.88
CA ARG A 315 -1.40 -21.30 -21.74
C ARG A 315 -0.06 -20.63 -21.56
N GLY A 316 0.14 -19.95 -20.43
CA GLY A 316 1.36 -19.23 -20.09
C GLY A 316 1.25 -18.49 -18.77
N VAL A 317 2.27 -17.70 -18.43
CA VAL A 317 2.25 -16.83 -17.26
C VAL A 317 2.78 -15.45 -17.66
N LEU A 318 1.95 -14.43 -17.46
CA LEU A 318 2.34 -13.03 -17.62
C LEU A 318 3.27 -12.61 -16.47
N ARG A 319 4.23 -11.76 -16.79
CA ARG A 319 5.20 -11.16 -15.87
C ARG A 319 5.32 -9.68 -16.17
N ALA A 320 5.99 -8.93 -15.31
CA ALA A 320 6.37 -7.55 -15.61
C ALA A 320 7.32 -7.49 -16.83
N HIS A 321 7.33 -6.34 -17.51
CA HIS A 321 8.23 -6.00 -18.60
C HIS A 321 8.15 -6.92 -19.83
N GLN A 322 6.96 -7.49 -20.08
CA GLN A 322 6.71 -8.20 -21.34
C GLN A 322 6.10 -7.25 -22.34
N LYS A 323 6.62 -7.30 -23.58
CA LYS A 323 6.11 -6.51 -24.70
C LYS A 323 4.70 -6.93 -25.04
N VAL A 324 3.81 -5.95 -25.21
CA VAL A 324 2.43 -6.15 -25.70
C VAL A 324 2.33 -5.57 -27.10
N ILE A 325 1.93 -6.38 -28.06
CA ILE A 325 1.77 -5.99 -29.46
C ILE A 325 0.29 -5.71 -29.72
N THR A 326 0.01 -4.51 -30.19
CA THR A 326 -1.34 -4.06 -30.51
C THR A 326 -1.39 -3.47 -31.92
N PRO A 327 -2.57 -3.35 -32.53
CA PRO A 327 -2.71 -2.67 -33.83
C PRO A 327 -2.28 -1.20 -33.83
N GLN A 328 -2.25 -0.54 -32.66
CA GLN A 328 -1.90 0.87 -32.50
C GLN A 328 -0.45 1.10 -32.08
N GLY A 329 0.33 0.04 -31.91
CA GLY A 329 1.73 0.10 -31.50
C GLY A 329 2.05 -0.88 -30.38
N GLU A 330 3.18 -0.68 -29.74
CA GLU A 330 3.69 -1.54 -28.68
C GLU A 330 3.31 -0.98 -27.31
N GLY A 331 2.95 -1.85 -26.36
CA GLY A 331 2.77 -1.59 -24.95
C GLY A 331 3.64 -2.50 -24.11
N GLU A 332 3.46 -2.44 -22.78
CA GLU A 332 4.24 -3.22 -21.82
C GLU A 332 3.39 -3.64 -20.63
N THR A 333 3.58 -4.87 -20.16
CA THR A 333 3.05 -5.31 -18.86
C THR A 333 3.88 -4.71 -17.74
N THR A 334 3.22 -4.16 -16.71
CA THR A 334 3.88 -3.56 -15.55
C THR A 334 3.94 -4.52 -14.37
N SER A 335 2.86 -5.27 -14.15
CA SER A 335 2.76 -6.37 -13.18
C SER A 335 2.11 -7.56 -13.84
N GLY A 336 2.49 -8.77 -13.47
CA GLY A 336 1.88 -9.97 -14.02
C GLY A 336 2.10 -11.20 -13.16
N SER A 337 1.07 -12.02 -13.01
CA SER A 337 1.12 -13.27 -12.26
C SER A 337 0.00 -14.22 -12.65
N PHE A 338 0.06 -15.44 -12.13
CA PHE A 338 -1.09 -16.35 -12.11
C PHE A 338 -2.08 -15.87 -11.03
N SER A 339 -3.36 -15.79 -11.41
CA SER A 339 -4.47 -15.49 -10.50
C SER A 339 -5.05 -16.78 -9.94
N PRO A 340 -4.91 -17.08 -8.64
CA PRO A 340 -5.53 -18.28 -8.05
C PRO A 340 -7.05 -18.23 -8.06
N SER A 341 -7.67 -17.04 -7.98
CA SER A 341 -9.13 -16.89 -8.01
C SER A 341 -9.71 -17.18 -9.38
N LEU A 342 -9.03 -16.79 -10.46
CA LEU A 342 -9.50 -16.94 -11.84
C LEU A 342 -8.98 -18.22 -12.52
N ASN A 343 -7.95 -18.84 -11.94
CA ASN A 343 -7.21 -19.96 -12.55
C ASN A 343 -6.65 -19.59 -13.94
N GLN A 344 -6.26 -18.33 -14.14
CA GLN A 344 -5.72 -17.77 -15.37
C GLN A 344 -4.59 -16.79 -15.04
N SER A 345 -3.76 -16.49 -16.03
CA SER A 345 -2.75 -15.44 -15.87
C SER A 345 -3.32 -14.06 -16.18
N ILE A 346 -3.01 -13.10 -15.33
CA ILE A 346 -3.43 -11.70 -15.45
C ILE A 346 -2.23 -10.77 -15.37
N ALA A 347 -2.37 -9.57 -15.93
CA ALA A 347 -1.38 -8.52 -15.82
C ALA A 347 -2.04 -7.13 -15.77
N LEU A 348 -1.33 -6.17 -15.18
CA LEU A 348 -1.51 -4.75 -15.43
C LEU A 348 -0.57 -4.34 -16.55
N ALA A 349 -0.98 -3.40 -17.38
CA ALA A 349 -0.22 -2.99 -18.56
C ALA A 349 -0.44 -1.52 -18.92
N ARG A 350 0.60 -0.89 -19.47
CA ARG A 350 0.49 0.36 -20.22
C ARG A 350 0.38 0.03 -21.71
N LEU A 351 -0.74 0.40 -22.31
CA LEU A 351 -1.05 0.15 -23.70
C LEU A 351 -1.15 1.47 -24.46
N PRO A 352 -0.91 1.51 -25.78
CA PRO A 352 -1.24 2.67 -26.59
C PRO A 352 -2.68 3.12 -26.40
N LEU A 353 -2.95 4.40 -26.62
CA LEU A 353 -4.32 4.92 -26.59
C LEU A 353 -5.19 4.23 -27.66
N ASN A 354 -6.51 4.25 -27.44
CA ASN A 354 -7.54 3.71 -28.35
C ASN A 354 -7.56 2.17 -28.46
N ILE A 355 -6.99 1.45 -27.52
CA ILE A 355 -7.25 0.03 -27.32
C ILE A 355 -8.48 -0.11 -26.41
N ALA A 356 -9.52 -0.81 -26.88
CA ALA A 356 -10.77 -0.94 -26.14
C ALA A 356 -10.76 -2.16 -25.19
N ILE A 357 -11.58 -2.07 -24.14
CA ILE A 357 -11.90 -3.24 -23.31
C ILE A 357 -12.60 -4.27 -24.20
N GLY A 358 -12.10 -5.51 -24.17
CA GLY A 358 -12.57 -6.62 -25.00
C GLY A 358 -11.68 -6.92 -26.20
N ASP A 359 -10.82 -5.98 -26.60
CA ASP A 359 -9.87 -6.22 -27.70
C ASP A 359 -8.89 -7.36 -27.35
N GLU A 360 -8.47 -8.09 -28.37
CA GLU A 360 -7.40 -9.07 -28.26
C GLU A 360 -6.07 -8.44 -28.69
N VAL A 361 -5.03 -8.68 -27.89
CA VAL A 361 -3.64 -8.27 -28.13
C VAL A 361 -2.73 -9.47 -27.98
N GLU A 362 -1.48 -9.33 -28.43
CA GLU A 362 -0.48 -10.37 -28.25
C GLU A 362 0.57 -9.95 -27.22
N VAL A 363 0.99 -10.87 -26.36
CA VAL A 363 2.07 -10.65 -25.39
C VAL A 363 3.25 -11.53 -25.77
N GLU A 364 4.43 -10.93 -25.90
CA GLU A 364 5.67 -11.68 -26.17
C GLU A 364 6.18 -12.33 -24.88
N ILE A 365 6.12 -13.68 -24.85
CA ILE A 365 6.62 -14.48 -23.74
C ILE A 365 7.70 -15.40 -24.28
N ARG A 366 8.95 -15.08 -23.98
CA ARG A 366 10.13 -15.74 -24.62
C ARG A 366 10.03 -15.59 -26.15
N ASP A 367 10.02 -16.71 -26.88
CA ASP A 367 9.97 -16.75 -28.35
C ASP A 367 8.55 -16.92 -28.93
N LYS A 368 7.51 -16.68 -28.12
CA LYS A 368 6.11 -16.90 -28.51
C LYS A 368 5.27 -15.65 -28.31
N ARG A 369 4.31 -15.44 -29.16
CA ARG A 369 3.25 -14.47 -29.00
C ARG A 369 1.99 -15.20 -28.51
N LEU A 370 1.52 -14.82 -27.33
CA LEU A 370 0.33 -15.40 -26.70
C LEU A 370 -0.78 -14.36 -26.67
N ARG A 371 -1.99 -14.80 -26.97
CA ARG A 371 -3.15 -13.92 -27.01
C ARG A 371 -3.59 -13.55 -25.58
N ALA A 372 -3.92 -12.30 -25.39
CA ALA A 372 -4.51 -11.78 -24.17
C ALA A 372 -5.69 -10.87 -24.51
N ARG A 373 -6.70 -10.87 -23.66
CA ARG A 373 -7.83 -9.95 -23.76
C ARG A 373 -7.59 -8.74 -22.87
N VAL A 374 -7.86 -7.56 -23.41
CA VAL A 374 -7.85 -6.31 -22.65
C VAL A 374 -9.10 -6.25 -21.78
N VAL A 375 -8.91 -6.02 -20.48
CA VAL A 375 -9.96 -5.96 -19.47
C VAL A 375 -9.76 -4.72 -18.59
N LYS A 376 -10.75 -4.43 -17.73
CA LYS A 376 -10.55 -3.41 -16.70
C LYS A 376 -9.43 -3.84 -15.75
N PRO A 377 -8.61 -2.90 -15.22
CA PRO A 377 -7.50 -3.23 -14.33
C PRO A 377 -7.95 -3.59 -12.90
N VAL A 378 -9.12 -4.21 -12.74
CA VAL A 378 -9.65 -4.78 -11.49
C VAL A 378 -10.28 -6.11 -11.86
N PHE A 379 -9.68 -7.21 -11.42
CA PHE A 379 -10.07 -8.55 -11.84
C PHE A 379 -11.00 -9.23 -10.81
N VAL A 380 -10.67 -9.09 -9.52
CA VAL A 380 -11.42 -9.69 -8.41
C VAL A 380 -11.57 -8.68 -7.27
N ARG A 381 -12.77 -8.57 -6.72
CA ARG A 381 -13.03 -7.76 -5.52
C ARG A 381 -14.14 -8.38 -4.68
N ASN A 382 -13.95 -8.42 -3.35
CA ASN A 382 -14.87 -9.07 -2.41
C ASN A 382 -15.23 -10.50 -2.86
N GLY A 383 -14.23 -11.28 -3.25
CA GLY A 383 -14.37 -12.63 -3.74
C GLY A 383 -15.12 -12.78 -5.08
N LYS A 384 -15.49 -11.70 -5.76
CA LYS A 384 -16.24 -11.71 -7.02
C LYS A 384 -15.33 -11.47 -8.22
N ASN A 385 -15.45 -12.32 -9.23
CA ASN A 385 -14.89 -12.08 -10.56
C ASN A 385 -15.60 -10.89 -11.20
N LEU A 386 -14.82 -9.93 -11.76
CA LEU A 386 -15.31 -8.67 -12.35
C LEU A 386 -15.03 -8.56 -13.86
N ILE A 387 -14.40 -9.60 -14.47
CA ILE A 387 -14.02 -9.65 -15.89
C ILE A 387 -14.62 -10.86 -16.58
#